data_732cf317b476cbd731276f840e31e452
#
_entry.id   732cf317b476cbd731276f840e31e452
#
_cell.length_a   1.000
_cell.length_b   1.000
_cell.length_c   1.000
_cell.angle_alpha   90.00
_cell.angle_beta   90.00
_cell.angle_gamma   90.00
#
_symmetry.space_group_name_H-M   'P 1'
#
loop_
_entity.id
_entity.type
_entity.pdbx_description
1 polymer ?
#
loop_
_entity_poly.entity_id
_entity_poly.type
_entity_poly.pdbx_seq_one_letter_code
_entity_poly.pdbx_strand_id
1 'polypeptide(L)'
;MKRLVYILIFTIGLSFTSFAQNRSIDTDPVNMQQKMIKTYPNPASVVINFSFQHSYDKSYTIEIYNFIGKKVQEFKNPPSQLKVNLDNFYRGVYIYQLLDKFGSIIESGKFQVIK
;
A
#
# COMPACT_ATOMS: atom_id res chain seq x y z
N MET A 1 18.67 -50.97 -7.75
CA MET A 1 19.43 -49.73 -7.55
C MET A 1 18.76 -48.50 -8.16
N LYS A 2 18.21 -48.60 -9.36
CA LYS A 2 17.52 -47.45 -9.96
C LYS A 2 16.30 -46.98 -9.17
N ARG A 3 15.59 -47.90 -8.52
CA ARG A 3 14.39 -47.54 -7.73
C ARG A 3 14.70 -46.71 -6.50
N LEU A 4 15.84 -46.94 -5.88
CA LEU A 4 16.27 -46.18 -4.70
C LEU A 4 16.62 -44.73 -5.04
N VAL A 5 17.18 -44.51 -6.23
CA VAL A 5 17.53 -43.17 -6.68
C VAL A 5 16.28 -42.32 -6.92
N TYR A 6 15.24 -42.91 -7.49
CA TYR A 6 13.97 -42.19 -7.75
C TYR A 6 13.27 -41.81 -6.45
N ILE A 7 13.32 -42.66 -5.44
CA ILE A 7 12.71 -42.37 -4.12
C ILE A 7 13.43 -41.22 -3.45
N LEU A 8 14.75 -41.16 -3.56
CA LEU A 8 15.55 -40.07 -3.00
C LEU A 8 15.23 -38.72 -3.65
N ILE A 9 15.09 -38.69 -4.97
CA ILE A 9 14.75 -37.46 -5.70
C ILE A 9 13.35 -36.96 -5.29
N PHE A 10 12.42 -37.87 -5.12
CA PHE A 10 11.05 -37.54 -4.72
C PHE A 10 11.02 -36.95 -3.31
N THR A 11 11.79 -37.47 -2.39
CA THR A 11 11.85 -36.99 -1.02
C THR A 11 12.43 -35.58 -0.93
N ILE A 12 13.43 -35.28 -1.74
CA ILE A 12 14.03 -33.95 -1.79
C ILE A 12 13.02 -32.92 -2.35
N GLY A 13 12.23 -33.29 -3.34
CA GLY A 13 11.22 -32.43 -3.92
C GLY A 13 10.16 -32.01 -2.91
N LEU A 14 9.74 -32.90 -2.03
CA LEU A 14 8.76 -32.60 -0.99
C LEU A 14 9.28 -31.63 0.06
N SER A 15 10.58 -31.68 0.34
CA SER A 15 11.20 -30.77 1.31
C SER A 15 11.15 -29.31 0.87
N PHE A 16 11.23 -29.07 -0.42
CA PHE A 16 11.19 -27.69 -0.94
C PHE A 16 9.81 -27.04 -0.79
N THR A 17 8.74 -27.82 -0.92
CA THR A 17 7.39 -27.26 -0.82
C THR A 17 7.05 -26.83 0.59
N SER A 18 7.50 -27.54 1.61
CA SER A 18 7.24 -27.14 3.01
C SER A 18 8.03 -25.90 3.40
N PHE A 19 9.17 -25.65 2.77
CA PHE A 19 9.97 -24.48 3.05
C PHE A 19 9.32 -23.18 2.55
N ALA A 20 8.63 -23.26 1.41
CA ALA A 20 7.94 -22.11 0.83
C ALA A 20 6.74 -21.65 1.67
N GLN A 21 6.07 -22.57 2.36
CA GLN A 21 4.90 -22.25 3.19
C GLN A 21 5.26 -21.51 4.47
N ASN A 22 6.42 -21.77 5.02
CA ASN A 22 6.85 -21.10 6.26
C ASN A 22 7.17 -19.63 6.05
N ARG A 23 7.48 -19.24 4.82
CA ARG A 23 7.83 -17.86 4.50
C ARG A 23 6.66 -16.89 4.57
N SER A 24 5.45 -17.35 4.31
CA SER A 24 4.27 -16.49 4.29
C SER A 24 3.78 -16.12 5.68
N ILE A 25 4.17 -16.87 6.69
CA ILE A 25 3.71 -16.65 8.07
C ILE A 25 4.57 -15.62 8.81
N ASP A 26 5.83 -15.50 8.44
CA ASP A 26 6.79 -14.67 9.16
C ASP A 26 6.73 -13.19 8.83
N THR A 27 5.96 -12.81 7.80
CA THR A 27 5.97 -11.42 7.34
C THR A 27 4.91 -10.54 7.99
N ASP A 28 3.85 -11.11 8.56
CA ASP A 28 2.71 -10.34 9.01
C ASP A 28 2.92 -9.55 10.30
N PRO A 29 3.51 -10.10 11.37
CA PRO A 29 3.61 -9.33 12.62
C PRO A 29 4.71 -8.27 12.62
N VAL A 30 5.69 -8.36 11.73
CA VAL A 30 6.85 -7.46 11.74
C VAL A 30 6.57 -6.17 10.98
N ASN A 31 5.60 -6.20 10.08
CA ASN A 31 5.31 -5.06 9.20
C ASN A 31 4.22 -4.14 9.72
N MET A 32 3.82 -4.27 10.95
CA MET A 32 2.87 -3.36 11.58
C MET A 32 3.55 -2.06 11.98
N GLN A 33 4.31 -1.49 11.07
CA GLN A 33 4.85 -0.16 11.28
C GLN A 33 3.72 0.85 11.14
N GLN A 34 3.75 1.82 12.04
CA GLN A 34 2.79 2.90 12.02
C GLN A 34 2.92 3.70 10.73
N LYS A 35 1.84 3.83 9.99
CA LYS A 35 1.83 4.61 8.76
C LYS A 35 2.08 6.09 9.07
N MET A 36 2.75 6.75 8.14
CA MET A 36 2.99 8.19 8.24
C MET A 36 1.70 8.98 8.06
N ILE A 37 0.80 8.51 7.19
CA ILE A 37 -0.44 9.21 6.88
C ILE A 37 -1.63 8.40 7.37
N LYS A 38 -2.53 9.08 8.07
CA LYS A 38 -3.84 8.56 8.41
C LYS A 38 -4.88 9.22 7.51
N THR A 39 -5.70 8.39 6.85
CA THR A 39 -6.81 8.87 6.03
C THR A 39 -8.12 8.67 6.76
N TYR A 40 -8.97 9.72 6.76
CA TYR A 40 -10.28 9.63 7.42
C TYR A 40 -11.24 10.67 6.85
N PRO A 41 -12.55 10.38 6.83
CA PRO A 41 -13.15 9.08 7.06
C PRO A 41 -12.83 8.12 5.92
N ASN A 42 -12.88 6.83 6.20
CA ASN A 42 -12.67 5.82 5.18
C ASN A 42 -13.59 4.63 5.50
N PRO A 43 -14.71 4.47 4.75
CA PRO A 43 -15.05 5.12 3.48
C PRO A 43 -15.40 6.60 3.61
N ALA A 44 -15.17 7.36 2.54
CA ALA A 44 -15.43 8.80 2.48
C ALA A 44 -16.50 9.13 1.43
N SER A 45 -17.26 10.21 1.64
CA SER A 45 -18.29 10.61 0.68
C SER A 45 -18.11 12.03 0.18
N VAL A 46 -17.86 12.98 1.04
CA VAL A 46 -17.76 14.41 0.70
C VAL A 46 -16.32 14.88 0.67
N VAL A 47 -15.59 14.55 1.72
CA VAL A 47 -14.17 14.90 1.86
C VAL A 47 -13.41 13.72 2.42
N ILE A 48 -12.11 13.71 2.14
CA ILE A 48 -11.17 12.83 2.82
C ILE A 48 -9.99 13.66 3.33
N ASN A 49 -9.51 13.33 4.51
CA ASN A 49 -8.40 14.02 5.13
C ASN A 49 -7.18 13.11 5.15
N PHE A 50 -6.04 13.68 4.79
CA PHE A 50 -4.74 13.04 4.91
C PHE A 50 -3.98 13.75 6.01
N SER A 51 -3.77 13.06 7.11
CA SER A 51 -3.11 13.64 8.29
C SER A 51 -1.78 12.96 8.53
N PHE A 52 -0.71 13.73 8.48
CA PHE A 52 0.62 13.20 8.80
C PHE A 52 0.72 12.98 10.31
N GLN A 53 1.00 11.75 10.70
CA GLN A 53 1.14 11.36 12.09
C GLN A 53 2.56 11.58 12.60
N HIS A 54 3.54 11.48 11.69
CA HIS A 54 4.95 11.69 12.01
C HIS A 54 5.72 11.94 10.72
N SER A 55 6.95 12.40 10.84
CA SER A 55 7.93 12.54 9.75
C SER A 55 7.44 13.42 8.60
N TYR A 56 6.59 14.42 8.90
CA TYR A 56 6.10 15.34 7.88
C TYR A 56 7.24 16.18 7.31
N ASP A 57 7.22 16.36 5.99
CA ASP A 57 8.18 17.22 5.28
C ASP A 57 7.44 18.00 4.20
N LYS A 58 7.72 19.29 4.08
CA LYS A 58 7.08 20.18 3.11
C LYS A 58 7.39 19.82 1.66
N SER A 59 8.49 19.11 1.42
CA SER A 59 8.91 18.76 0.06
C SER A 59 8.15 17.56 -0.51
N TYR A 60 7.29 16.94 0.27
CA TYR A 60 6.53 15.77 -0.16
C TYR A 60 5.48 16.13 -1.20
N THR A 61 5.04 15.10 -1.94
CA THR A 61 3.93 15.18 -2.89
C THR A 61 2.99 14.03 -2.61
N ILE A 62 1.68 14.29 -2.65
CA ILE A 62 0.67 13.24 -2.56
C ILE A 62 0.00 13.13 -3.91
N GLU A 63 0.00 11.92 -4.49
CA GLU A 63 -0.68 11.61 -5.74
C GLU A 63 -1.81 10.62 -5.47
N ILE A 64 -2.95 10.84 -6.12
CA ILE A 64 -4.12 9.98 -5.98
C ILE A 64 -4.42 9.35 -7.33
N TYR A 65 -4.58 8.03 -7.34
CA TYR A 65 -4.87 7.24 -8.51
C TYR A 65 -6.21 6.54 -8.35
N ASN A 66 -6.94 6.39 -9.45
CA ASN A 66 -8.13 5.55 -9.43
C ASN A 66 -7.74 4.06 -9.56
N PHE A 67 -8.74 3.18 -9.54
CA PHE A 67 -8.46 1.73 -9.52
C PHE A 67 -7.87 1.20 -10.83
N ILE A 68 -7.99 1.93 -11.93
CA ILE A 68 -7.35 1.54 -13.19
C ILE A 68 -5.94 2.09 -13.33
N GLY A 69 -5.45 2.80 -12.31
CA GLY A 69 -4.09 3.32 -12.29
C GLY A 69 -3.92 4.69 -12.91
N LYS A 70 -5.00 5.39 -13.20
CA LYS A 70 -4.93 6.76 -13.72
C LYS A 70 -4.81 7.76 -12.59
N LYS A 71 -3.84 8.67 -12.67
CA LYS A 71 -3.69 9.75 -11.69
C LYS A 71 -4.83 10.75 -11.86
N VAL A 72 -5.58 10.97 -10.79
CA VAL A 72 -6.75 11.87 -10.80
C VAL A 72 -6.48 13.15 -10.04
N GLN A 73 -5.49 13.18 -9.15
CA GLN A 73 -5.18 14.35 -8.35
C GLN A 73 -3.73 14.33 -7.91
N GLU A 74 -3.13 15.50 -7.76
CA GLU A 74 -1.76 15.64 -7.28
C GLU A 74 -1.69 16.87 -6.38
N PHE A 75 -1.04 16.72 -5.22
CA PHE A 75 -0.81 17.81 -4.28
C PHE A 75 0.68 17.92 -4.00
N LYS A 76 1.29 18.98 -4.54
CA LYS A 76 2.70 19.28 -4.26
C LYS A 76 2.80 20.12 -3.00
N ASN A 77 3.74 19.78 -2.16
CA ASN A 77 3.99 20.50 -0.90
C ASN A 77 2.72 20.59 -0.04
N PRO A 78 2.06 19.46 0.23
CA PRO A 78 0.81 19.48 0.99
C PRO A 78 1.05 19.92 2.42
N PRO A 79 0.04 20.51 3.09
CA PRO A 79 0.13 20.76 4.52
C PRO A 79 0.12 19.43 5.29
N SER A 80 0.51 19.49 6.55
CA SER A 80 0.50 18.30 7.42
C SER A 80 -0.90 17.73 7.62
N GLN A 81 -1.92 18.54 7.43
CA GLN A 81 -3.33 18.15 7.44
C GLN A 81 -3.94 18.59 6.13
N LEU A 82 -4.08 17.66 5.20
CA LEU A 82 -4.61 17.95 3.87
C LEU A 82 -6.05 17.48 3.79
N LYS A 83 -6.94 18.40 3.41
CA LYS A 83 -8.35 18.09 3.18
C LYS A 83 -8.62 18.06 1.68
N VAL A 84 -9.14 16.96 1.19
CA VAL A 84 -9.42 16.76 -0.24
C VAL A 84 -10.92 16.68 -0.46
N ASN A 85 -11.42 17.56 -1.32
CA ASN A 85 -12.83 17.56 -1.72
C ASN A 85 -13.07 16.46 -2.74
N LEU A 86 -14.12 15.67 -2.55
CA LEU A 86 -14.40 14.51 -3.38
C LEU A 86 -15.52 14.77 -4.40
N ASP A 87 -15.87 16.03 -4.65
CA ASP A 87 -16.97 16.37 -5.56
C ASP A 87 -16.77 15.79 -6.96
N ASN A 88 -15.55 15.76 -7.45
CA ASN A 88 -15.21 15.26 -8.78
C ASN A 88 -14.75 13.81 -8.77
N PHE A 89 -14.87 13.13 -7.66
CA PHE A 89 -14.48 11.72 -7.54
C PHE A 89 -15.70 10.83 -7.73
N TYR A 90 -15.54 9.80 -8.54
CA TYR A 90 -16.54 8.77 -8.68
C TYR A 90 -16.44 7.78 -7.53
N ARG A 91 -17.54 7.06 -7.32
CA ARG A 91 -17.56 5.96 -6.36
C ARG A 91 -16.54 4.90 -6.74
N GLY A 92 -15.77 4.44 -5.78
CA GLY A 92 -14.80 3.38 -6.02
C GLY A 92 -13.62 3.42 -5.07
N VAL A 93 -12.64 2.60 -5.37
CA VAL A 93 -11.41 2.49 -4.59
C VAL A 93 -10.33 3.35 -5.24
N TYR A 94 -9.62 4.09 -4.42
CA TYR A 94 -8.52 4.95 -4.84
C TYR A 94 -7.26 4.57 -4.09
N ILE A 95 -6.13 4.88 -4.71
CA ILE A 95 -4.81 4.64 -4.13
C ILE A 95 -4.11 5.98 -4.03
N TYR A 96 -3.58 6.31 -2.85
CA TYR A 96 -2.69 7.46 -2.72
C TYR A 96 -1.25 6.99 -2.62
N GLN A 97 -0.34 7.81 -3.13
CA GLN A 97 1.10 7.60 -3.01
C GLN A 97 1.73 8.87 -2.43
N LEU A 98 2.58 8.67 -1.45
CA LEU A 98 3.39 9.74 -0.86
C LEU A 98 4.79 9.66 -1.47
N LEU A 99 5.23 10.75 -2.09
CA LEU A 99 6.53 10.81 -2.74
C LEU A 99 7.40 11.85 -2.06
N ASP A 100 8.71 11.58 -2.01
CA ASP A 100 9.67 12.56 -1.52
C ASP A 100 10.06 13.55 -2.63
N LYS A 101 10.98 14.45 -2.34
CA LYS A 101 11.42 15.47 -3.28
C LYS A 101 12.14 14.89 -4.51
N PHE A 102 12.60 13.66 -4.43
CA PHE A 102 13.26 12.97 -5.53
C PHE A 102 12.30 12.13 -6.36
N GLY A 103 11.02 12.11 -6.00
CA GLY A 103 10.02 11.31 -6.70
C GLY A 103 9.94 9.87 -6.26
N SER A 104 10.63 9.49 -5.19
CA SER A 104 10.58 8.13 -4.66
C SER A 104 9.33 7.94 -3.82
N ILE A 105 8.68 6.79 -3.98
CA ILE A 105 7.47 6.47 -3.21
C ILE A 105 7.89 6.08 -1.80
N ILE A 106 7.41 6.83 -0.81
CA ILE A 106 7.72 6.58 0.60
C ILE A 106 6.62 5.72 1.23
N GLU A 107 5.39 5.94 0.82
CA GLU A 107 4.25 5.24 1.41
C GLU A 107 3.12 5.22 0.39
N SER A 108 2.29 4.18 0.45
CA SER A 108 1.05 4.13 -0.32
C SER A 108 -0.05 3.54 0.52
N GLY A 109 -1.29 3.87 0.17
CA GLY A 109 -2.45 3.38 0.88
C GLY A 109 -3.67 3.46 0.01
N LYS A 110 -4.78 2.93 0.53
CA LYS A 110 -6.06 2.87 -0.18
C LYS A 110 -7.13 3.61 0.60
N PHE A 111 -8.07 4.18 -0.11
CA PHE A 111 -9.29 4.67 0.50
C PHE A 111 -10.46 4.43 -0.45
N GLN A 112 -11.66 4.43 0.11
CA GLN A 112 -12.87 4.14 -0.65
C GLN A 112 -13.78 5.36 -0.64
N VAL A 113 -14.32 5.70 -1.81
CA VAL A 113 -15.34 6.75 -1.97
C VAL A 113 -16.69 6.07 -2.16
N ILE A 114 -17.65 6.47 -1.33
CA ILE A 114 -19.02 5.97 -1.37
C ILE A 114 -19.95 7.16 -1.58
N LYS A 115 -20.62 7.18 -2.71
CA LYS A 115 -21.58 8.26 -3.04
C LYS A 115 -22.91 7.68 -3.40
#